data_0fa1bd4628629804830fe28279564985
#
_entry.id   0fa1bd4628629804830fe28279564985
#
_cell.length_a   1.000
_cell.length_b   1.000
_cell.length_c   1.000
_cell.angle_alpha   90.00
_cell.angle_beta   90.00
_cell.angle_gamma   90.00
#
_symmetry.space_group_name_H-M   'P 1'
#
loop_
_entity.id
_entity.type
_entity.pdbx_description
1 polymer ?
#
loop_
_entity_poly.entity_id
_entity_poly.type
_entity_poly.pdbx_seq_one_letter_code
_entity_poly.pdbx_strand_id
1 'polypeptide(L)'
;MFVQQNRSYHFVVDRFARVFRIVKEEDVAYHSGNSVWADQQLVYVGLNTSFLAVAIETQTRAGQDTASASPAQIYAVRVLTNMLRSKYHIDAANCVTHAQVSINPVNKLIGYHTDWAANFPFQATGLPDNYMQPPASMVVFGFSYDPGYLQATGTKLLPGLLRAESEVRAQAAHLGLDVPRYRTLLQARLQAKLTQLDSDNRLEITTKEKEGKNHGN
;
A
#
# COMPACT_ATOMS: atom_id res chain seq x y z
N MET A 1 -1.69 16.50 -19.16
CA MET A 1 -2.30 15.21 -18.76
C MET A 1 -2.66 15.30 -17.26
N PHE A 2 -3.87 14.94 -16.83
CA PHE A 2 -4.35 15.11 -15.44
C PHE A 2 -3.41 14.50 -14.38
N VAL A 3 -2.97 13.25 -14.58
CA VAL A 3 -2.05 12.56 -13.66
C VAL A 3 -0.68 13.24 -13.53
N GLN A 4 -0.23 13.95 -14.54
CA GLN A 4 1.03 14.69 -14.52
C GLN A 4 0.91 15.98 -13.69
N GLN A 5 -0.19 16.71 -13.85
CA GLN A 5 -0.45 17.93 -13.07
C GLN A 5 -0.57 17.64 -11.58
N ASN A 6 -1.19 16.51 -11.22
CA ASN A 6 -1.41 16.12 -9.84
C ASN A 6 -0.26 15.28 -9.23
N ARG A 7 0.80 14.95 -9.99
CA ARG A 7 1.91 14.09 -9.56
C ARG A 7 1.40 12.79 -8.94
N SER A 8 0.39 12.17 -9.59
CA SER A 8 -0.36 11.05 -8.97
C SER A 8 0.40 9.73 -8.94
N TYR A 9 1.34 9.51 -9.88
CA TYR A 9 2.09 8.26 -10.00
C TYR A 9 3.51 8.51 -10.47
N HIS A 10 4.44 7.62 -10.15
CA HIS A 10 5.78 7.65 -10.72
C HIS A 10 5.76 7.20 -12.19
N PHE A 11 5.03 6.11 -12.46
CA PHE A 11 4.93 5.54 -13.80
C PHE A 11 3.47 5.27 -14.18
N VAL A 12 3.19 5.38 -15.48
CA VAL A 12 1.92 4.97 -16.08
C VAL A 12 2.22 4.05 -17.26
N VAL A 13 1.57 2.90 -17.29
CA VAL A 13 1.56 1.98 -18.44
C VAL A 13 0.24 2.18 -19.17
N ASP A 14 0.28 2.77 -20.37
CA ASP A 14 -0.93 3.06 -21.13
C ASP A 14 -1.52 1.79 -21.79
N ARG A 15 -2.71 1.91 -22.39
CA ARG A 15 -3.40 0.80 -23.07
C ARG A 15 -2.61 0.20 -24.26
N PHE A 16 -1.61 0.91 -24.78
CA PHE A 16 -0.71 0.44 -25.82
C PHE A 16 0.59 -0.14 -25.26
N ALA A 17 0.67 -0.36 -23.95
CA ALA A 17 1.81 -0.85 -23.22
C ALA A 17 3.04 0.08 -23.26
N ARG A 18 2.87 1.38 -23.57
CA ARG A 18 3.92 2.37 -23.46
C ARG A 18 4.07 2.80 -22.00
N VAL A 19 5.32 2.88 -21.55
CA VAL A 19 5.65 3.29 -20.18
C VAL A 19 6.01 4.77 -20.16
N PHE A 20 5.31 5.54 -19.35
CA PHE A 20 5.57 6.96 -19.12
C PHE A 20 6.06 7.17 -17.69
N ARG A 21 7.19 7.84 -17.52
CA ARG A 21 7.62 8.36 -16.23
C ARG A 21 6.97 9.74 -16.03
N ILE A 22 6.12 9.86 -15.01
CA ILE A 22 5.36 11.07 -14.69
C ILE A 22 6.05 11.86 -13.59
N VAL A 23 6.48 11.16 -12.52
CA VAL A 23 7.24 11.73 -11.41
C VAL A 23 8.56 10.98 -11.34
N LYS A 24 9.64 11.68 -10.99
CA LYS A 24 10.93 11.03 -10.77
C LYS A 24 10.88 10.14 -9.54
N GLU A 25 11.65 9.07 -9.54
CA GLU A 25 11.64 8.07 -8.47
C GLU A 25 12.14 8.60 -7.12
N GLU A 26 12.96 9.65 -7.15
CA GLU A 26 13.45 10.37 -5.95
C GLU A 26 12.46 11.42 -5.41
N ASP A 27 11.41 11.74 -6.15
CA ASP A 27 10.38 12.70 -5.76
C ASP A 27 9.16 11.98 -5.16
N VAL A 28 8.34 12.71 -4.41
CA VAL A 28 7.08 12.20 -3.86
C VAL A 28 5.97 12.20 -4.92
N ALA A 29 5.29 11.08 -5.08
CA ALA A 29 4.06 10.98 -5.86
C ALA A 29 2.84 10.74 -4.94
N TYR A 30 1.72 11.39 -5.24
CA TYR A 30 0.50 11.35 -4.40
C TYR A 30 -0.44 10.24 -4.89
N HIS A 31 -0.14 8.98 -4.57
CA HIS A 31 -0.81 7.82 -5.11
C HIS A 31 -1.58 6.97 -4.10
N SER A 32 -1.24 7.04 -2.82
CA SER A 32 -1.71 6.06 -1.85
C SER A 32 -2.63 6.62 -0.77
N GLY A 33 -2.70 7.95 -0.61
CA GLY A 33 -3.50 8.58 0.44
C GLY A 33 -3.18 8.02 1.84
N ASN A 34 -4.21 7.71 2.62
CA ASN A 34 -4.05 6.98 3.87
C ASN A 34 -3.79 5.51 3.56
N SER A 35 -2.60 5.05 3.86
CA SER A 35 -2.13 3.73 3.48
C SER A 35 -1.11 3.19 4.46
N VAL A 36 -1.08 1.88 4.59
CA VAL A 36 -0.15 1.16 5.47
C VAL A 36 0.32 -0.12 4.79
N TRP A 37 1.54 -0.49 5.08
CA TRP A 37 2.11 -1.79 4.72
C TRP A 37 3.08 -2.24 5.81
N ALA A 38 3.36 -3.53 5.87
CA ALA A 38 4.44 -4.06 6.67
C ALA A 38 5.05 -5.28 5.96
N ASP A 39 6.35 -5.42 6.06
CA ASP A 39 7.09 -6.63 5.75
C ASP A 39 7.68 -7.26 7.02
N GLN A 40 8.61 -8.18 6.87
CA GLN A 40 9.22 -8.87 8.00
C GLN A 40 10.11 -7.96 8.87
N GLN A 41 10.54 -6.82 8.37
CA GLN A 41 11.51 -5.93 9.01
C GLN A 41 10.95 -4.56 9.34
N LEU A 42 10.09 -4.02 8.49
CA LEU A 42 9.66 -2.62 8.53
C LEU A 42 8.14 -2.48 8.49
N VAL A 43 7.70 -1.40 9.08
CA VAL A 43 6.32 -0.91 9.04
C VAL A 43 6.31 0.40 8.29
N TYR A 44 5.47 0.50 7.27
CA TYR A 44 5.33 1.69 6.42
C TYR A 44 3.96 2.32 6.64
N VAL A 45 3.94 3.63 6.82
CA VAL A 45 2.73 4.42 7.00
C VAL A 45 2.80 5.64 6.09
N GLY A 46 1.72 5.88 5.32
CA GLY A 46 1.69 6.96 4.35
C GLY A 46 2.65 6.68 3.18
N LEU A 47 2.28 5.72 2.32
CA LEU A 47 3.17 5.14 1.32
C LEU A 47 3.59 6.09 0.18
N ASN A 48 3.07 7.32 0.12
CA ASN A 48 3.48 8.33 -0.87
C ASN A 48 4.98 8.62 -0.85
N THR A 49 5.61 8.52 0.31
CA THR A 49 7.03 8.86 0.51
C THR A 49 7.96 7.65 0.49
N SER A 50 7.42 6.44 0.58
CA SER A 50 8.21 5.22 0.75
C SER A 50 8.00 4.18 -0.35
N PHE A 51 7.01 4.38 -1.23
CA PHE A 51 6.69 3.44 -2.30
C PHE A 51 6.69 4.11 -3.66
N LEU A 52 7.16 3.37 -4.67
CA LEU A 52 7.00 3.74 -6.07
C LEU A 52 5.63 3.26 -6.58
N ALA A 53 4.92 4.14 -7.27
CA ALA A 53 3.61 3.83 -7.83
C ALA A 53 3.66 3.62 -9.34
N VAL A 54 3.06 2.52 -9.78
CA VAL A 54 2.87 2.18 -11.19
C VAL A 54 1.36 2.07 -11.44
N ALA A 55 0.80 2.97 -12.24
CA ALA A 55 -0.58 2.89 -12.70
C ALA A 55 -0.65 2.17 -14.04
N ILE A 56 -1.69 1.37 -14.24
CA ILE A 56 -1.99 0.69 -15.50
C ILE A 56 -3.30 1.27 -16.04
N GLU A 57 -3.26 1.87 -17.23
CA GLU A 57 -4.46 2.39 -17.87
C GLU A 57 -5.35 1.23 -18.29
N THR A 58 -6.48 1.06 -17.60
CA THR A 58 -7.46 0.03 -17.90
C THR A 58 -8.81 0.66 -18.22
N GLN A 59 -9.60 0.00 -19.08
CA GLN A 59 -10.98 0.40 -19.28
C GLN A 59 -11.83 -0.18 -18.14
N THR A 60 -12.33 0.68 -17.27
CA THR A 60 -13.39 0.34 -16.34
C THR A 60 -14.72 0.76 -16.92
N ARG A 61 -15.71 -0.14 -16.97
CA ARG A 61 -17.10 0.23 -17.27
C ARG A 61 -17.77 0.58 -15.95
N ALA A 62 -18.66 1.58 -15.99
CA ALA A 62 -19.48 1.93 -14.83
C ALA A 62 -20.17 0.67 -14.27
N GLY A 63 -19.98 0.38 -12.98
CA GLY A 63 -20.52 -0.81 -12.32
C GLY A 63 -19.72 -2.11 -12.53
N GLN A 64 -18.54 -2.07 -13.13
CA GLN A 64 -17.61 -3.19 -13.23
C GLN A 64 -16.29 -2.84 -12.51
N ASP A 65 -16.08 -3.41 -11.33
CA ASP A 65 -14.86 -3.22 -10.54
C ASP A 65 -13.68 -4.10 -11.00
N THR A 66 -13.85 -4.85 -12.07
CA THR A 66 -12.81 -5.75 -12.60
C THR A 66 -11.95 -5.02 -13.63
N ALA A 67 -10.84 -4.47 -13.16
CA ALA A 67 -9.77 -4.00 -14.03
C ALA A 67 -9.14 -5.20 -14.77
N SER A 68 -8.88 -5.06 -16.06
CA SER A 68 -8.14 -6.05 -16.84
C SER A 68 -7.06 -5.35 -17.66
N ALA A 69 -5.83 -5.87 -17.61
CA ALA A 69 -4.73 -5.41 -18.43
C ALA A 69 -4.50 -6.36 -19.62
N SER A 70 -4.12 -5.80 -20.75
CA SER A 70 -3.75 -6.60 -21.93
C SER A 70 -2.44 -7.38 -21.68
N PRO A 71 -2.18 -8.49 -22.41
CA PRO A 71 -0.90 -9.21 -22.31
C PRO A 71 0.32 -8.31 -22.53
N ALA A 72 0.22 -7.33 -23.43
CA ALA A 72 1.28 -6.37 -23.68
C ALA A 72 1.52 -5.44 -22.48
N GLN A 73 0.46 -4.95 -21.83
CA GLN A 73 0.59 -4.16 -20.59
C GLN A 73 1.20 -4.99 -19.46
N ILE A 74 0.76 -6.24 -19.28
CA ILE A 74 1.31 -7.15 -18.27
C ILE A 74 2.80 -7.36 -18.51
N TYR A 75 3.22 -7.56 -19.75
CA TYR A 75 4.65 -7.67 -20.08
C TYR A 75 5.42 -6.38 -19.77
N ALA A 76 4.89 -5.22 -20.13
CA ALA A 76 5.51 -3.93 -19.82
C ALA A 76 5.64 -3.70 -18.30
N VAL A 77 4.59 -4.02 -17.54
CA VAL A 77 4.61 -3.97 -16.06
C VAL A 77 5.66 -4.91 -15.50
N ARG A 78 5.76 -6.13 -16.01
CA ARG A 78 6.79 -7.11 -15.58
C ARG A 78 8.20 -6.57 -15.79
N VAL A 79 8.49 -6.02 -16.97
CA VAL A 79 9.81 -5.45 -17.28
C VAL A 79 10.11 -4.26 -16.38
N LEU A 80 9.17 -3.31 -16.27
CA LEU A 80 9.31 -2.13 -15.41
C LEU A 80 9.53 -2.51 -13.95
N THR A 81 8.70 -3.40 -13.41
CA THR A 81 8.79 -3.84 -12.01
C THR A 81 10.13 -4.54 -11.74
N ASN A 82 10.60 -5.40 -12.65
CA ASN A 82 11.91 -6.04 -12.49
C ASN A 82 13.07 -5.03 -12.51
N MET A 83 13.00 -4.01 -13.38
CA MET A 83 14.00 -2.93 -13.41
C MET A 83 14.01 -2.13 -12.10
N LEU A 84 12.84 -1.73 -11.61
CA LEU A 84 12.72 -0.95 -10.36
C LEU A 84 13.17 -1.77 -9.16
N ARG A 85 12.75 -3.03 -9.07
CA ARG A 85 13.16 -3.94 -8.00
C ARG A 85 14.67 -4.15 -7.97
N SER A 86 15.28 -4.36 -9.13
CA SER A 86 16.73 -4.51 -9.24
C SER A 86 17.48 -3.23 -8.86
N LYS A 87 16.99 -2.07 -9.34
CA LYS A 87 17.64 -0.77 -9.10
C LYS A 87 17.58 -0.35 -7.63
N TYR A 88 16.45 -0.60 -6.95
CA TYR A 88 16.18 -0.12 -5.60
C TYR A 88 16.19 -1.24 -4.54
N HIS A 89 16.57 -2.46 -4.92
CA HIS A 89 16.60 -3.64 -4.03
C HIS A 89 15.23 -3.92 -3.35
N ILE A 90 14.14 -3.73 -4.11
CA ILE A 90 12.78 -3.92 -3.58
C ILE A 90 12.46 -5.41 -3.53
N ASP A 91 12.06 -5.91 -2.35
CA ASP A 91 11.55 -7.28 -2.24
C ASP A 91 10.26 -7.45 -3.05
N ALA A 92 10.08 -8.62 -3.67
CA ALA A 92 8.87 -8.93 -4.41
C ALA A 92 7.61 -8.91 -3.55
N ALA A 93 7.72 -9.26 -2.26
CA ALA A 93 6.63 -9.21 -1.30
C ALA A 93 6.12 -7.78 -1.04
N ASN A 94 6.94 -6.76 -1.29
CA ASN A 94 6.57 -5.34 -1.17
C ASN A 94 5.94 -4.77 -2.45
N CYS A 95 5.69 -5.60 -3.47
CA CYS A 95 4.93 -5.22 -4.66
C CYS A 95 3.45 -5.53 -4.43
N VAL A 96 2.68 -4.53 -4.08
CA VAL A 96 1.31 -4.65 -3.58
C VAL A 96 0.33 -3.85 -4.44
N THR A 97 -0.96 -4.16 -4.35
CA THR A 97 -2.00 -3.37 -5.02
C THR A 97 -2.50 -2.24 -4.10
N HIS A 98 -3.06 -1.19 -4.71
CA HIS A 98 -3.58 -0.05 -3.98
C HIS A 98 -4.69 -0.46 -3.00
N ALA A 99 -5.58 -1.37 -3.41
CA ALA A 99 -6.64 -1.87 -2.55
C ALA A 99 -6.13 -2.55 -1.27
N GLN A 100 -4.98 -3.25 -1.32
CA GLN A 100 -4.43 -3.95 -0.17
C GLN A 100 -3.89 -3.02 0.92
N VAL A 101 -3.51 -1.81 0.55
CA VAL A 101 -2.83 -0.86 1.44
C VAL A 101 -3.69 0.33 1.85
N SER A 102 -4.78 0.63 1.12
CA SER A 102 -5.61 1.80 1.35
C SER A 102 -6.48 1.66 2.60
N ILE A 103 -6.49 2.71 3.44
CA ILE A 103 -7.26 2.79 4.68
C ILE A 103 -8.26 3.95 4.58
N ASN A 104 -9.51 3.69 4.87
CA ASN A 104 -10.50 4.74 4.99
C ASN A 104 -10.17 5.65 6.19
N PRO A 105 -10.00 6.96 5.99
CA PRO A 105 -9.62 7.87 7.07
C PRO A 105 -10.68 8.01 8.16
N VAL A 106 -11.95 7.77 7.82
CA VAL A 106 -13.09 7.96 8.72
C VAL A 106 -13.32 6.73 9.59
N ASN A 107 -13.56 5.57 8.97
CA ASN A 107 -13.94 4.36 9.69
C ASN A 107 -12.78 3.41 10.00
N LYS A 108 -11.57 3.70 9.51
CA LYS A 108 -10.35 2.88 9.72
C LYS A 108 -10.45 1.46 9.16
N LEU A 109 -11.28 1.26 8.12
CA LEU A 109 -11.38 0.00 7.40
C LEU A 109 -10.44 -0.02 6.20
N ILE A 110 -9.88 -1.19 5.88
CA ILE A 110 -9.07 -1.40 4.67
C ILE A 110 -9.96 -1.52 3.43
N GLY A 111 -9.38 -1.25 2.26
CA GLY A 111 -10.07 -1.34 0.97
C GLY A 111 -10.91 -0.10 0.67
N TYR A 112 -10.47 1.06 1.12
CA TYR A 112 -11.07 2.36 0.74
C TYR A 112 -11.03 2.59 -0.77
N HIS A 113 -9.92 2.21 -1.40
CA HIS A 113 -9.82 2.08 -2.85
C HIS A 113 -9.94 0.62 -3.24
N THR A 114 -10.64 0.33 -4.32
CA THR A 114 -10.94 -1.03 -4.79
C THR A 114 -10.20 -1.39 -6.07
N ASP A 115 -9.38 -0.49 -6.61
CA ASP A 115 -8.58 -0.72 -7.79
C ASP A 115 -7.55 -1.85 -7.54
N TRP A 116 -7.63 -2.87 -8.37
CA TRP A 116 -6.89 -4.12 -8.21
C TRP A 116 -7.14 -4.82 -6.84
N ALA A 117 -8.35 -4.71 -6.31
CA ALA A 117 -8.78 -5.49 -5.14
C ALA A 117 -8.72 -7.01 -5.41
N ALA A 118 -8.94 -7.40 -6.66
CA ALA A 118 -8.76 -8.74 -7.19
C ALA A 118 -8.15 -8.68 -8.61
N ASN A 119 -7.81 -9.83 -9.14
CA ASN A 119 -7.41 -10.02 -10.55
C ASN A 119 -6.12 -9.31 -11.00
N PHE A 120 -5.32 -8.72 -10.10
CA PHE A 120 -3.98 -8.32 -10.50
C PHE A 120 -3.16 -9.58 -10.85
N PRO A 121 -2.56 -9.64 -12.04
CA PRO A 121 -1.93 -10.86 -12.53
C PRO A 121 -0.50 -11.02 -11.97
N PHE A 122 -0.35 -11.18 -10.65
CA PHE A 122 0.94 -11.27 -9.95
C PHE A 122 1.90 -12.25 -10.62
N GLN A 123 1.47 -13.48 -10.89
CA GLN A 123 2.33 -14.50 -11.50
C GLN A 123 2.80 -14.10 -12.90
N ALA A 124 1.92 -13.54 -13.72
CA ALA A 124 2.27 -13.11 -15.07
C ALA A 124 3.23 -11.90 -15.07
N THR A 125 3.19 -11.09 -14.01
CA THR A 125 4.16 -10.00 -13.79
C THR A 125 5.45 -10.47 -13.10
N GLY A 126 5.57 -11.77 -12.76
CA GLY A 126 6.75 -12.34 -12.11
C GLY A 126 6.82 -12.06 -10.61
N LEU A 127 5.68 -11.78 -10.00
CA LEU A 127 5.56 -11.47 -8.58
C LEU A 127 4.82 -12.62 -7.83
N PRO A 128 5.07 -12.79 -6.51
CA PRO A 128 4.27 -13.67 -5.68
C PRO A 128 2.83 -13.17 -5.61
N ASP A 129 1.87 -14.10 -5.48
CA ASP A 129 0.46 -13.75 -5.33
C ASP A 129 0.19 -13.23 -3.90
N ASN A 130 0.26 -11.91 -3.73
CA ASN A 130 0.04 -11.26 -2.45
C ASN A 130 -1.41 -11.34 -1.95
N TYR A 131 -2.37 -11.74 -2.79
CA TYR A 131 -3.73 -12.00 -2.32
C TYR A 131 -3.85 -13.23 -1.40
N MET A 132 -2.84 -14.09 -1.42
CA MET A 132 -2.77 -15.26 -0.54
C MET A 132 -2.18 -14.93 0.83
N GLN A 133 -1.57 -13.75 1.01
CA GLN A 133 -0.95 -13.34 2.26
C GLN A 133 -1.93 -12.58 3.16
N PRO A 134 -1.83 -12.75 4.49
CA PRO A 134 -2.58 -11.93 5.44
C PRO A 134 -2.24 -10.45 5.23
N PRO A 135 -3.25 -9.56 5.03
CA PRO A 135 -2.97 -8.13 4.93
C PRO A 135 -2.33 -7.59 6.22
N ALA A 136 -1.20 -6.91 6.08
CA ALA A 136 -0.48 -6.31 7.21
C ALA A 136 -1.36 -5.32 7.99
N SER A 137 -2.24 -4.61 7.31
CA SER A 137 -3.23 -3.72 7.92
C SER A 137 -4.13 -4.43 8.94
N MET A 138 -4.41 -5.71 8.75
CA MET A 138 -5.21 -6.50 9.71
C MET A 138 -4.36 -7.06 10.86
N VAL A 139 -3.27 -7.74 10.54
CA VAL A 139 -2.50 -8.51 11.54
C VAL A 139 -1.55 -7.64 12.36
N VAL A 140 -1.01 -6.59 11.77
CA VAL A 140 -0.05 -5.69 12.44
C VAL A 140 -0.75 -4.49 13.07
N PHE A 141 -1.71 -3.89 12.35
CA PHE A 141 -2.36 -2.65 12.78
C PHE A 141 -3.76 -2.85 13.36
N GLY A 142 -4.31 -4.04 13.30
CA GLY A 142 -5.62 -4.36 13.88
C GLY A 142 -6.81 -3.77 13.12
N PHE A 143 -6.64 -3.31 11.88
CA PHE A 143 -7.75 -2.83 11.07
C PHE A 143 -8.65 -3.98 10.63
N SER A 144 -9.92 -3.68 10.40
CA SER A 144 -10.86 -4.55 9.71
C SER A 144 -10.98 -4.13 8.25
N TYR A 145 -11.84 -4.78 7.49
CA TYR A 145 -12.05 -4.50 6.07
C TYR A 145 -13.47 -3.99 5.80
N ASP A 146 -13.57 -3.14 4.78
CA ASP A 146 -14.86 -2.63 4.32
C ASP A 146 -15.66 -3.73 3.62
N PRO A 147 -17.00 -3.85 3.85
CA PRO A 147 -17.85 -4.78 3.10
C PRO A 147 -17.76 -4.59 1.58
N GLY A 148 -17.63 -3.35 1.09
CA GLY A 148 -17.43 -3.06 -0.33
C GLY A 148 -16.10 -3.61 -0.86
N TYR A 149 -15.06 -3.64 -0.04
CA TYR A 149 -13.80 -4.28 -0.38
C TYR A 149 -13.97 -5.78 -0.59
N LEU A 150 -14.68 -6.48 0.30
CA LEU A 150 -14.99 -7.91 0.12
C LEU A 150 -15.77 -8.17 -1.16
N GLN A 151 -16.73 -7.32 -1.48
CA GLN A 151 -17.48 -7.43 -2.72
C GLN A 151 -16.57 -7.27 -3.95
N ALA A 152 -15.65 -6.31 -3.92
CA ALA A 152 -14.69 -6.06 -5.00
C ALA A 152 -13.59 -7.14 -5.11
N THR A 153 -13.20 -7.78 -4.00
CA THR A 153 -12.16 -8.82 -4.00
C THR A 153 -12.63 -10.13 -4.62
N GLY A 154 -13.91 -10.40 -4.61
CA GLY A 154 -14.44 -11.71 -4.99
C GLY A 154 -13.79 -12.84 -4.16
N THR A 155 -13.48 -13.97 -4.81
CA THR A 155 -12.90 -15.14 -4.13
C THR A 155 -11.37 -15.09 -3.97
N LYS A 156 -10.66 -14.24 -4.71
CA LYS A 156 -9.18 -14.28 -4.76
C LYS A 156 -8.49 -13.73 -3.52
N LEU A 157 -9.04 -12.69 -2.90
CA LEU A 157 -8.47 -12.14 -1.66
C LEU A 157 -8.96 -12.86 -0.41
N LEU A 158 -10.01 -13.64 -0.52
CA LEU A 158 -10.61 -14.34 0.61
C LEU A 158 -9.61 -15.22 1.40
N PRO A 159 -8.70 -15.99 0.79
CA PRO A 159 -7.72 -16.76 1.55
C PRO A 159 -6.81 -15.93 2.45
N GLY A 160 -6.30 -14.80 1.97
CA GLY A 160 -5.47 -13.87 2.75
C GLY A 160 -6.26 -13.24 3.90
N LEU A 161 -7.49 -12.79 3.64
CA LEU A 161 -8.39 -12.23 4.66
C LEU A 161 -8.75 -13.27 5.73
N LEU A 162 -9.06 -14.50 5.34
CA LEU A 162 -9.38 -15.59 6.29
C LEU A 162 -8.17 -15.95 7.16
N ARG A 163 -6.97 -15.98 6.60
CA ARG A 163 -5.72 -16.17 7.35
C ARG A 163 -5.51 -15.06 8.37
N ALA A 164 -5.67 -13.81 7.94
CA ALA A 164 -5.54 -12.65 8.83
C ALA A 164 -6.54 -12.71 9.99
N GLU A 165 -7.80 -13.04 9.73
CA GLU A 165 -8.82 -13.24 10.78
C GLU A 165 -8.45 -14.37 11.74
N SER A 166 -7.92 -15.46 11.21
CA SER A 166 -7.48 -16.60 12.05
C SER A 166 -6.30 -16.22 12.94
N GLU A 167 -5.30 -15.51 12.40
CA GLU A 167 -4.15 -15.02 13.16
C GLU A 167 -4.57 -14.03 14.25
N VAL A 168 -5.43 -13.06 13.93
CA VAL A 168 -5.94 -12.09 14.91
C VAL A 168 -6.68 -12.78 16.05
N ARG A 169 -7.51 -13.80 15.75
CA ARG A 169 -8.20 -14.60 16.80
C ARG A 169 -7.23 -15.40 17.66
N ALA A 170 -6.26 -16.05 17.04
CA ALA A 170 -5.27 -16.86 17.76
C ALA A 170 -4.43 -15.98 18.71
N GLN A 171 -3.99 -14.82 18.26
CA GLN A 171 -3.23 -13.89 19.09
C GLN A 171 -4.07 -13.27 20.21
N ALA A 172 -5.33 -12.92 19.95
CA ALA A 172 -6.25 -12.44 20.96
C ALA A 172 -6.43 -13.50 22.06
N ALA A 173 -6.73 -14.74 21.68
CA ALA A 173 -6.89 -15.84 22.61
C ALA A 173 -5.61 -16.12 23.42
N HIS A 174 -4.44 -16.09 22.81
CA HIS A 174 -3.15 -16.26 23.50
C HIS A 174 -2.93 -15.22 24.59
N LEU A 175 -3.45 -14.00 24.38
CA LEU A 175 -3.36 -12.91 25.36
C LEU A 175 -4.55 -12.85 26.34
N GLY A 176 -5.50 -13.78 26.25
CA GLY A 176 -6.72 -13.76 27.06
C GLY A 176 -7.66 -12.60 26.75
N LEU A 177 -7.61 -12.08 25.53
CA LEU A 177 -8.43 -10.96 25.08
C LEU A 177 -9.51 -11.42 24.09
N ASP A 178 -10.63 -10.70 24.03
CA ASP A 178 -11.53 -10.76 22.88
C ASP A 178 -10.95 -10.06 21.65
N VAL A 179 -11.42 -10.42 20.47
CA VAL A 179 -10.92 -9.86 19.20
C VAL A 179 -11.06 -8.33 19.12
N PRO A 180 -12.20 -7.72 19.50
CA PRO A 180 -12.31 -6.27 19.49
C PRO A 180 -11.26 -5.56 20.36
N ARG A 181 -11.04 -6.05 21.58
CA ARG A 181 -10.02 -5.49 22.49
C ARG A 181 -8.61 -5.65 21.94
N TYR A 182 -8.30 -6.81 21.36
CA TYR A 182 -7.01 -7.04 20.73
C TYR A 182 -6.77 -6.08 19.56
N ARG A 183 -7.76 -5.89 18.68
CA ARG A 183 -7.68 -4.91 17.60
C ARG A 183 -7.47 -3.48 18.12
N THR A 184 -8.18 -3.08 19.16
CA THR A 184 -7.99 -1.77 19.81
C THR A 184 -6.56 -1.63 20.35
N LEU A 185 -6.00 -2.68 20.93
CA LEU A 185 -4.61 -2.68 21.40
C LEU A 185 -3.61 -2.46 20.27
N LEU A 186 -3.79 -3.15 19.12
CA LEU A 186 -2.94 -2.97 17.94
C LEU A 186 -3.03 -1.55 17.38
N GLN A 187 -4.25 -0.99 17.28
CA GLN A 187 -4.47 0.38 16.82
C GLN A 187 -3.83 1.41 17.76
N ALA A 188 -3.92 1.20 19.06
CA ALA A 188 -3.27 2.09 20.05
C ALA A 188 -1.75 2.05 19.91
N ARG A 189 -1.16 0.88 19.68
CA ARG A 189 0.29 0.74 19.42
C ARG A 189 0.71 1.48 18.15
N LEU A 190 -0.06 1.38 17.08
CA LEU A 190 0.19 2.14 15.85
C LEU A 190 0.13 3.64 16.14
N GLN A 191 -0.92 4.11 16.82
CA GLN A 191 -1.07 5.54 17.12
C GLN A 191 0.08 6.08 17.98
N ALA A 192 0.52 5.34 18.97
CA ALA A 192 1.68 5.70 19.79
C ALA A 192 2.96 5.81 18.95
N LYS A 193 3.16 4.88 18.00
CA LYS A 193 4.31 4.90 17.08
C LYS A 193 4.29 6.11 16.15
N LEU A 194 3.13 6.45 15.62
CA LEU A 194 2.96 7.65 14.76
C LEU A 194 3.25 8.93 15.53
N THR A 195 2.74 9.06 16.76
CA THR A 195 2.99 10.22 17.61
C THR A 195 4.48 10.36 17.92
N GLN A 196 5.18 9.25 18.15
CA GLN A 196 6.64 9.26 18.35
C GLN A 196 7.38 9.76 17.12
N LEU A 197 7.05 9.23 15.94
CA LEU A 197 7.67 9.66 14.68
C LEU A 197 7.45 11.15 14.40
N ASP A 198 6.27 11.67 14.66
CA ASP A 198 5.97 13.10 14.50
C ASP A 198 6.78 13.96 15.46
N SER A 199 7.00 13.52 16.70
CA SER A 199 7.83 14.24 17.67
C SER A 199 9.30 14.22 17.28
N ASP A 200 9.82 13.07 16.83
CA ASP A 200 11.21 12.91 16.41
C ASP A 200 11.51 13.78 15.17
N ASN A 201 10.61 13.81 14.18
CA ASN A 201 10.71 14.68 13.00
C ASN A 201 10.72 16.17 13.37
N ARG A 202 9.90 16.60 14.34
CA ARG A 202 9.90 17.99 14.82
C ARG A 202 11.19 18.37 15.53
N LEU A 203 11.78 17.46 16.29
CA LEU A 203 13.07 17.66 16.95
C LEU A 203 14.21 17.81 15.93
N GLU A 204 14.22 16.98 14.88
CA GLU A 204 15.24 17.10 13.82
C GLU A 204 15.16 18.42 13.06
N ILE A 205 13.95 18.89 12.72
CA ILE A 205 13.74 20.17 12.03
C ILE A 205 14.26 21.32 12.92
N THR A 206 13.90 21.32 14.21
CA THR A 206 14.31 22.34 15.16
C THR A 206 15.84 22.37 15.38
N THR A 207 16.49 21.20 15.33
CA THR A 207 17.94 21.10 15.47
C THR A 207 18.65 21.66 14.22
N LYS A 208 18.19 21.29 13.03
CA LYS A 208 18.73 21.79 11.75
C LYS A 208 18.57 23.32 11.61
N GLU A 209 17.45 23.88 12.06
CA GLU A 209 17.23 25.33 12.08
C GLU A 209 18.16 26.08 13.04
N LYS A 210 18.52 25.48 14.18
CA LYS A 210 19.48 26.05 15.14
C LYS A 210 20.91 25.98 14.62
N GLU A 211 21.31 24.90 14.00
CA GLU A 211 22.63 24.73 13.39
C GLU A 211 22.83 25.68 12.19
N GLY A 212 21.81 25.85 11.35
CA GLY A 212 21.84 26.77 10.22
C GLY A 212 21.97 28.26 10.62
N LYS A 213 21.50 28.63 11.82
CA LYS A 213 21.63 30.01 12.34
C LYS A 213 23.00 30.29 13.00
N ASN A 214 23.74 29.27 13.40
CA ASN A 214 25.07 29.43 14.00
C ASN A 214 26.22 29.51 12.97
N HIS A 215 25.96 29.30 11.69
CA HIS A 215 26.96 29.36 10.62
C HIS A 215 26.82 30.65 9.75
N GLY A 216 26.00 31.59 10.18
CA GLY A 216 25.67 32.82 9.47
C GLY A 216 26.11 34.14 10.19
N ASN A 217 27.14 34.09 11.00
CA ASN A 217 27.79 35.30 11.58
C ASN A 217 29.26 35.29 11.26
#